data_f2fd084129d61af6327dedd1cff8cb4c
#
_entry.id   f2fd084129d61af6327dedd1cff8cb4c
#
_cell.length_a   1.000
_cell.length_b   1.000
_cell.length_c   1.000
_cell.angle_alpha   90.00
_cell.angle_beta   90.00
_cell.angle_gamma   90.00
#
_symmetry.space_group_name_H-M   'P 1'
#
loop_
_entity.id
_entity.type
_entity.pdbx_description
1 polymer ?
#
loop_
_entity_poly.entity_id
_entity_poly.type
_entity_poly.pdbx_seq_one_letter_code
_entity_poly.pdbx_strand_id
1 'polypeptide(L)'
;AFGMYGINAKEMVMFMAQSVDIFQKSKLLTLAFELNIDKWDTMSETVKAAVSSGWQSIKYLNEEGTGVNSEIAQIPNDCGGIYIFLLKPDKIPQLHRYIMYIGRARRASNFSLRQRCARYINDSRPKVADMMSCWGKELYLFYLPINDSDDFIDQVERELIRVIIPPCNSDIPDHYTLPDEKMF
;
A
#
# COMPACT_ATOMS: atom_id res chain seq x y z
N ALA A 1 11.71 55.22 0.60
CA ALA A 1 11.81 54.39 -0.60
C ALA A 1 12.47 53.08 -0.19
N PHE A 2 11.66 52.04 0.04
CA PHE A 2 12.18 50.67 0.29
C PHE A 2 12.42 50.01 -1.06
N GLY A 3 13.68 49.70 -1.34
CA GLY A 3 14.10 48.98 -2.55
C GLY A 3 13.59 47.55 -2.52
N MET A 4 12.72 47.20 -3.47
CA MET A 4 12.41 45.82 -3.79
C MET A 4 13.66 45.17 -4.39
N TYR A 5 14.34 44.33 -3.62
CA TYR A 5 15.34 43.42 -4.17
C TYR A 5 14.61 42.35 -4.99
N GLY A 6 14.70 42.46 -6.30
CA GLY A 6 14.20 41.47 -7.22
C GLY A 6 15.01 40.17 -7.08
N ILE A 7 14.42 39.16 -6.53
CA ILE A 7 14.97 37.79 -6.57
C ILE A 7 15.02 37.37 -8.04
N ASN A 8 16.21 37.05 -8.55
CA ASN A 8 16.33 36.63 -9.93
C ASN A 8 15.75 35.23 -10.14
N ALA A 9 15.36 34.91 -11.39
CA ALA A 9 14.70 33.62 -11.69
C ALA A 9 15.55 32.40 -11.30
N LYS A 10 16.89 32.51 -11.30
CA LYS A 10 17.79 31.43 -10.85
C LYS A 10 17.73 31.22 -9.33
N GLU A 11 17.64 32.31 -8.56
CA GLU A 11 17.51 32.24 -7.10
C GLU A 11 16.15 31.68 -6.71
N MET A 12 15.09 32.03 -7.45
CA MET A 12 13.75 31.46 -7.24
C MET A 12 13.69 29.99 -7.58
N VAL A 13 14.33 29.53 -8.66
CA VAL A 13 14.43 28.10 -9.02
C VAL A 13 15.27 27.36 -8.00
N MET A 14 16.36 27.93 -7.50
CA MET A 14 17.19 27.33 -6.47
C MET A 14 16.49 27.26 -5.12
N PHE A 15 15.69 28.28 -4.76
CA PHE A 15 14.85 28.29 -3.56
C PHE A 15 13.70 27.25 -3.66
N MET A 16 13.06 27.15 -4.84
CA MET A 16 12.05 26.11 -5.10
C MET A 16 12.67 24.71 -5.09
N ALA A 17 13.84 24.51 -5.67
CA ALA A 17 14.56 23.25 -5.63
C ALA A 17 14.96 22.85 -4.19
N GLN A 18 15.41 23.82 -3.38
CA GLN A 18 15.70 23.59 -1.96
C GLN A 18 14.44 23.32 -1.13
N SER A 19 13.31 23.99 -1.41
CA SER A 19 12.05 23.74 -0.72
C SER A 19 11.48 22.36 -1.07
N VAL A 20 11.59 21.95 -2.34
CA VAL A 20 11.21 20.59 -2.77
C VAL A 20 12.09 19.54 -2.08
N ASP A 21 13.41 19.80 -1.92
CA ASP A 21 14.32 18.89 -1.23
C ASP A 21 14.04 18.81 0.30
N ILE A 22 13.61 19.91 0.90
CA ILE A 22 13.19 19.93 2.32
C ILE A 22 11.89 19.13 2.51
N PHE A 23 10.91 19.23 1.61
CA PHE A 23 9.69 18.42 1.65
C PHE A 23 9.96 16.95 1.33
N GLN A 24 10.93 16.62 0.46
CA GLN A 24 11.34 15.25 0.19
C GLN A 24 12.14 14.62 1.34
N LYS A 25 12.78 15.39 2.19
CA LYS A 25 13.52 14.89 3.36
C LYS A 25 12.62 14.54 4.54
N SER A 26 11.46 15.14 4.65
CA SER A 26 10.50 14.86 5.72
C SER A 26 9.54 13.75 5.28
N LYS A 27 9.99 12.50 5.36
CA LYS A 27 9.13 11.31 5.19
C LYS A 27 8.31 11.02 6.47
N LEU A 28 8.05 12.04 7.27
CA LEU A 28 7.26 11.90 8.47
C LEU A 28 5.79 12.02 8.08
N LEU A 29 5.15 10.88 7.94
CA LEU A 29 3.70 10.78 7.80
C LEU A 29 3.17 10.01 9.01
N THR A 30 2.22 10.57 9.70
CA THR A 30 1.54 9.90 10.80
C THR A 30 0.40 9.06 10.24
N LEU A 31 0.42 7.76 10.53
CA LEU A 31 -0.69 6.85 10.25
C LEU A 31 -1.27 6.33 11.55
N ALA A 32 -2.59 6.28 11.61
CA ALA A 32 -3.30 5.59 12.67
C ALA A 32 -3.46 4.11 12.29
N PHE A 33 -3.05 3.21 13.18
CA PHE A 33 -3.34 1.79 13.09
C PHE A 33 -4.47 1.49 14.07
N GLU A 34 -5.56 0.96 13.55
CA GLU A 34 -6.67 0.51 14.37
C GLU A 34 -6.53 -0.99 14.65
N LEU A 35 -6.77 -1.40 15.88
CA LEU A 35 -6.75 -2.79 16.30
C LEU A 35 -8.10 -3.12 16.93
N ASN A 36 -8.81 -4.07 16.32
CA ASN A 36 -10.05 -4.60 16.86
C ASN A 36 -9.87 -6.08 17.18
N ILE A 37 -9.53 -6.37 18.43
CA ILE A 37 -9.22 -7.73 18.92
C ILE A 37 -10.43 -8.66 18.75
N ASP A 38 -11.65 -8.15 18.93
CA ASP A 38 -12.89 -8.93 18.81
C ASP A 38 -13.11 -9.46 17.39
N LYS A 39 -12.46 -8.85 16.41
CA LYS A 39 -12.54 -9.28 15.01
C LYS A 39 -11.52 -10.34 14.62
N TRP A 40 -10.43 -10.53 15.37
CA TRP A 40 -9.34 -11.42 14.98
C TRP A 40 -9.77 -12.87 14.83
N ASP A 41 -10.68 -13.36 15.67
CA ASP A 41 -11.19 -14.72 15.63
C ASP A 41 -12.42 -14.92 14.73
N THR A 42 -12.86 -13.85 14.02
CA THR A 42 -14.08 -13.90 13.20
C THR A 42 -13.82 -14.31 11.75
N MET A 43 -12.58 -14.59 11.37
CA MET A 43 -12.25 -15.09 10.04
C MET A 43 -12.75 -16.53 9.89
N SER A 44 -13.38 -16.82 8.74
CA SER A 44 -13.87 -18.18 8.45
C SER A 44 -12.72 -19.19 8.30
N GLU A 45 -12.98 -20.45 8.64
CA GLU A 45 -11.95 -21.51 8.56
C GLU A 45 -11.44 -21.72 7.11
N THR A 46 -12.32 -21.53 6.11
CA THR A 46 -11.94 -21.62 4.70
C THR A 46 -10.95 -20.53 4.30
N VAL A 47 -11.17 -19.30 4.77
CA VAL A 47 -10.23 -18.17 4.53
C VAL A 47 -8.95 -18.38 5.33
N LYS A 48 -9.01 -18.79 6.60
CA LYS A 48 -7.81 -19.11 7.38
C LYS A 48 -6.94 -20.15 6.68
N ALA A 49 -7.56 -21.22 6.16
CA ALA A 49 -6.85 -22.26 5.41
C ALA A 49 -6.20 -21.70 4.14
N ALA A 50 -6.92 -20.88 3.36
CA ALA A 50 -6.41 -20.31 2.12
C ALA A 50 -5.23 -19.37 2.33
N VAL A 51 -5.20 -18.60 3.43
CA VAL A 51 -4.14 -17.62 3.70
C VAL A 51 -3.00 -18.15 4.59
N SER A 52 -3.07 -19.40 5.03
CA SER A 52 -2.07 -20.01 5.92
C SER A 52 -0.71 -20.24 5.25
N SER A 53 -0.69 -20.36 3.93
CA SER A 53 0.53 -20.67 3.16
C SER A 53 0.43 -20.16 1.73
N GLY A 54 1.50 -20.33 0.92
CA GLY A 54 1.49 -19.99 -0.50
C GLY A 54 1.84 -18.53 -0.81
N TRP A 55 2.05 -17.68 0.20
CA TRP A 55 2.49 -16.31 0.00
C TRP A 55 3.88 -16.23 -0.60
N GLN A 56 4.01 -15.40 -1.62
CA GLN A 56 5.28 -15.00 -2.23
C GLN A 56 5.45 -13.51 -2.08
N SER A 57 6.68 -13.01 -2.20
CA SER A 57 6.94 -11.58 -2.06
C SER A 57 8.05 -11.10 -2.97
N ILE A 58 7.92 -9.86 -3.41
CA ILE A 58 8.93 -9.13 -4.15
C ILE A 58 9.13 -7.76 -3.52
N LYS A 59 10.29 -7.15 -3.73
CA LYS A 59 10.44 -5.72 -3.47
C LYS A 59 9.69 -4.94 -4.53
N TYR A 60 8.84 -3.97 -4.12
CA TYR A 60 7.90 -3.37 -5.08
C TYR A 60 8.56 -2.42 -6.07
N LEU A 61 9.38 -1.48 -5.60
CA LEU A 61 10.10 -0.56 -6.47
C LEU A 61 11.52 -1.06 -6.78
N ASN A 62 12.04 -0.63 -7.92
CA ASN A 62 13.43 -0.79 -8.28
C ASN A 62 14.35 -0.03 -7.29
N GLU A 63 15.66 -0.22 -7.39
CA GLU A 63 16.63 0.39 -6.47
C GLU A 63 16.61 1.92 -6.51
N GLU A 64 16.39 2.49 -7.69
CA GLU A 64 16.29 3.94 -7.89
C GLU A 64 15.00 4.51 -7.29
N GLY A 65 13.96 3.70 -7.11
CA GLY A 65 12.62 4.09 -6.64
C GLY A 65 11.80 4.83 -7.71
N THR A 66 12.17 4.70 -8.98
CA THR A 66 11.54 5.40 -10.12
C THR A 66 10.55 4.53 -10.89
N GLY A 67 10.57 3.22 -10.68
CA GLY A 67 9.75 2.27 -11.39
C GLY A 67 9.45 1.03 -10.57
N VAL A 68 8.52 0.21 -11.06
CA VAL A 68 8.24 -1.10 -10.48
C VAL A 68 9.43 -2.03 -10.72
N ASN A 69 9.78 -2.82 -9.72
CA ASN A 69 10.85 -3.81 -9.82
C ASN A 69 10.55 -4.84 -10.91
N SER A 70 11.57 -5.27 -11.64
CA SER A 70 11.44 -6.29 -12.70
C SER A 70 10.93 -7.63 -12.16
N GLU A 71 11.11 -7.92 -10.88
CA GLU A 71 10.55 -9.10 -10.19
C GLU A 71 9.03 -9.17 -10.26
N ILE A 72 8.32 -8.07 -10.59
CA ILE A 72 6.87 -8.08 -10.85
C ILE A 72 6.49 -9.14 -11.90
N ALA A 73 7.41 -9.51 -12.79
CA ALA A 73 7.23 -10.56 -13.79
C ALA A 73 7.05 -11.97 -13.17
N GLN A 74 7.47 -12.18 -11.93
CA GLN A 74 7.29 -13.45 -11.20
C GLN A 74 5.82 -13.67 -10.80
N ILE A 75 5.03 -12.61 -10.67
CA ILE A 75 3.60 -12.73 -10.35
C ILE A 75 2.87 -13.38 -11.52
N PRO A 76 2.02 -14.40 -11.30
CA PRO A 76 1.25 -15.02 -12.37
C PRO A 76 0.37 -14.01 -13.12
N ASN A 77 0.25 -14.17 -14.42
CA ASN A 77 -0.52 -13.27 -15.28
C ASN A 77 -1.85 -13.85 -15.77
N ASP A 78 -2.20 -15.04 -15.31
CA ASP A 78 -3.35 -15.83 -15.77
C ASP A 78 -4.33 -16.20 -14.64
N CYS A 79 -4.10 -15.65 -13.44
CA CYS A 79 -4.93 -15.93 -12.26
C CYS A 79 -5.37 -14.65 -11.54
N GLY A 80 -6.36 -14.83 -10.67
CA GLY A 80 -6.72 -13.88 -9.63
C GLY A 80 -5.95 -14.12 -8.34
N GLY A 81 -6.29 -13.39 -7.29
CA GLY A 81 -5.69 -13.58 -5.97
C GLY A 81 -5.67 -12.32 -5.11
N ILE A 82 -4.98 -12.44 -4.00
CA ILE A 82 -4.81 -11.38 -3.00
C ILE A 82 -3.39 -10.84 -3.06
N TYR A 83 -3.26 -9.56 -2.78
CA TYR A 83 -1.95 -8.93 -2.61
C TYR A 83 -1.97 -7.95 -1.44
N ILE A 84 -0.81 -7.81 -0.81
CA ILE A 84 -0.61 -6.99 0.39
C ILE A 84 0.63 -6.13 0.18
N PHE A 85 0.49 -4.82 0.38
CA PHE A 85 1.64 -3.95 0.53
C PHE A 85 2.09 -3.95 1.99
N LEU A 86 3.31 -4.38 2.20
CA LEU A 86 3.95 -4.46 3.51
C LEU A 86 5.11 -3.48 3.57
N LEU A 87 5.10 -2.57 4.52
CA LEU A 87 6.25 -1.74 4.84
C LEU A 87 7.23 -2.57 5.68
N LYS A 88 8.44 -2.75 5.16
CA LYS A 88 9.47 -3.58 5.77
C LYS A 88 10.82 -2.85 5.74
N PRO A 89 11.04 -1.89 6.64
CA PRO A 89 12.30 -1.15 6.71
C PRO A 89 13.47 -1.98 7.24
N ASP A 90 13.23 -3.18 7.79
CA ASP A 90 14.22 -4.14 8.31
C ASP A 90 15.27 -3.55 9.26
N LYS A 91 14.96 -2.47 9.98
CA LYS A 91 15.86 -1.89 10.99
C LYS A 91 16.04 -2.83 12.19
N ILE A 92 15.00 -3.58 12.52
CA ILE A 92 15.04 -4.72 13.42
C ILE A 92 14.56 -5.92 12.60
N PRO A 93 15.46 -6.85 12.22
CA PRO A 93 15.12 -7.96 11.34
C PRO A 93 13.91 -8.75 11.85
N GLN A 94 12.95 -9.00 10.98
CA GLN A 94 11.71 -9.74 11.20
C GLN A 94 10.67 -9.08 12.13
N LEU A 95 11.03 -8.06 12.93
CA LEU A 95 10.11 -7.42 13.88
C LEU A 95 9.49 -6.13 13.34
N HIS A 96 10.13 -5.46 12.38
CA HIS A 96 9.73 -4.16 11.89
C HIS A 96 8.92 -4.27 10.60
N ARG A 97 7.61 -4.61 10.73
CA ARG A 97 6.70 -4.88 9.60
C ARG A 97 5.32 -4.26 9.84
N TYR A 98 4.78 -3.58 8.81
CA TYR A 98 3.47 -2.97 8.87
C TYR A 98 2.67 -3.32 7.60
N ILE A 99 1.51 -3.94 7.75
CA ILE A 99 0.57 -4.14 6.64
C ILE A 99 -0.09 -2.79 6.34
N MET A 100 0.18 -2.27 5.14
CA MET A 100 -0.25 -0.94 4.73
C MET A 100 -1.54 -0.99 3.92
N TYR A 101 -1.68 -1.97 3.04
CA TYR A 101 -2.81 -2.08 2.12
C TYR A 101 -3.04 -3.54 1.74
N ILE A 102 -4.30 -3.93 1.63
CA ILE A 102 -4.74 -5.23 1.12
C ILE A 102 -5.63 -4.99 -0.10
N GLY A 103 -5.46 -5.80 -1.14
CA GLY A 103 -6.28 -5.73 -2.33
C GLY A 103 -6.38 -7.08 -3.04
N ARG A 104 -7.26 -7.13 -4.05
CA ARG A 104 -7.50 -8.32 -4.86
C ARG A 104 -7.42 -8.06 -6.36
N ALA A 105 -7.22 -9.13 -7.11
CA ALA A 105 -7.50 -9.23 -8.53
C ALA A 105 -8.46 -10.39 -8.76
N ARG A 106 -9.61 -10.15 -9.42
CA ARG A 106 -10.56 -11.18 -9.82
C ARG A 106 -10.08 -11.84 -11.12
N ARG A 107 -10.40 -13.10 -11.32
CA ARG A 107 -10.07 -13.83 -12.56
C ARG A 107 -10.82 -13.29 -13.76
N ALA A 108 -12.11 -12.98 -13.57
CA ALA A 108 -12.97 -12.42 -14.62
C ALA A 108 -12.73 -10.91 -14.87
N SER A 109 -11.81 -10.28 -14.17
CA SER A 109 -11.48 -8.88 -14.39
C SER A 109 -10.62 -8.68 -15.65
N ASN A 110 -10.64 -7.45 -16.20
CA ASN A 110 -9.76 -7.07 -17.30
C ASN A 110 -8.26 -7.04 -16.92
N PHE A 111 -7.93 -7.30 -15.65
CA PHE A 111 -6.58 -7.24 -15.12
C PHE A 111 -6.27 -8.49 -14.31
N SER A 112 -5.24 -9.21 -14.73
CA SER A 112 -4.65 -10.28 -13.94
C SER A 112 -4.05 -9.77 -12.62
N LEU A 113 -3.68 -10.69 -11.73
CA LEU A 113 -2.99 -10.38 -10.48
C LEU A 113 -1.75 -9.50 -10.73
N ARG A 114 -0.89 -9.89 -11.69
CA ARG A 114 0.31 -9.11 -12.09
C ARG A 114 -0.03 -7.71 -12.55
N GLN A 115 -0.97 -7.59 -13.49
CA GLN A 115 -1.36 -6.30 -14.06
C GLN A 115 -1.97 -5.38 -13.01
N ARG A 116 -2.76 -5.95 -12.08
CA ARG A 116 -3.33 -5.19 -10.98
C ARG A 116 -2.26 -4.65 -10.05
N CYS A 117 -1.30 -5.50 -9.66
CA CYS A 117 -0.18 -5.11 -8.81
C CYS A 117 0.71 -4.03 -9.43
N ALA A 118 1.01 -4.14 -10.73
CA ALA A 118 1.90 -3.20 -11.42
C ALA A 118 1.37 -1.75 -11.49
N ARG A 119 0.06 -1.53 -11.34
CA ARG A 119 -0.56 -0.20 -11.53
C ARG A 119 -0.43 0.74 -10.33
N TYR A 120 -0.05 0.24 -9.17
CA TYR A 120 -0.06 1.02 -7.92
C TYR A 120 0.96 2.17 -7.89
N ILE A 121 2.01 2.12 -8.69
CA ILE A 121 2.99 3.21 -8.80
C ILE A 121 2.37 4.53 -9.28
N ASN A 122 1.27 4.44 -10.06
CA ASN A 122 0.54 5.59 -10.58
C ASN A 122 -0.88 5.72 -9.98
N ASP A 123 -1.10 5.14 -8.81
CA ASP A 123 -2.42 5.18 -8.17
C ASP A 123 -2.68 6.57 -7.62
N SER A 124 -3.84 7.15 -7.96
CA SER A 124 -4.21 8.51 -7.57
C SER A 124 -4.99 8.59 -6.25
N ARG A 125 -5.32 7.46 -5.63
CA ARG A 125 -6.00 7.46 -4.33
C ARG A 125 -5.07 8.03 -3.26
N PRO A 126 -5.47 9.06 -2.50
CA PRO A 126 -4.57 9.81 -1.63
C PRO A 126 -3.72 8.92 -0.71
N LYS A 127 -4.34 8.05 0.08
CA LYS A 127 -3.62 7.16 1.02
C LYS A 127 -2.62 6.22 0.32
N VAL A 128 -2.95 5.75 -0.90
CA VAL A 128 -2.06 4.87 -1.68
C VAL A 128 -0.92 5.67 -2.29
N ALA A 129 -1.20 6.86 -2.84
CA ALA A 129 -0.19 7.76 -3.38
C ALA A 129 0.81 8.17 -2.28
N ASP A 130 0.33 8.50 -1.08
CA ASP A 130 1.16 8.81 0.08
C ASP A 130 2.03 7.60 0.49
N MET A 131 1.46 6.40 0.54
CA MET A 131 2.20 5.17 0.80
C MET A 131 3.35 4.98 -0.20
N MET A 132 3.09 5.17 -1.49
CA MET A 132 4.10 5.02 -2.54
C MET A 132 5.19 6.10 -2.47
N SER A 133 4.81 7.36 -2.28
CA SER A 133 5.75 8.49 -2.26
C SER A 133 6.61 8.52 -1.00
N CYS A 134 6.05 8.22 0.16
CA CYS A 134 6.77 8.30 1.42
C CYS A 134 7.67 7.08 1.67
N TRP A 135 7.21 5.88 1.32
CA TRP A 135 7.87 4.63 1.73
C TRP A 135 8.09 3.62 0.59
N GLY A 136 7.89 4.02 -0.65
CA GLY A 136 7.95 3.11 -1.79
C GLY A 136 9.20 2.23 -1.84
N LYS A 137 10.36 2.75 -1.41
CA LYS A 137 11.62 1.99 -1.38
C LYS A 137 11.67 0.88 -0.33
N GLU A 138 10.91 0.97 0.73
CA GLU A 138 10.80 -0.01 1.80
C GLU A 138 9.55 -0.89 1.68
N LEU A 139 8.75 -0.71 0.61
CA LEU A 139 7.57 -1.52 0.35
C LEU A 139 7.93 -2.85 -0.31
N TYR A 140 7.36 -3.89 0.25
CA TYR A 140 7.30 -5.22 -0.34
C TYR A 140 5.86 -5.53 -0.74
N LEU A 141 5.71 -6.17 -1.88
CA LEU A 141 4.45 -6.70 -2.35
C LEU A 141 4.41 -8.19 -2.05
N PHE A 142 3.55 -8.58 -1.13
CA PHE A 142 3.20 -9.99 -0.91
C PHE A 142 2.01 -10.32 -1.78
N TYR A 143 2.01 -11.49 -2.39
CA TYR A 143 0.91 -11.94 -3.22
C TYR A 143 0.61 -13.42 -3.02
N LEU A 144 -0.64 -13.74 -3.12
CA LEU A 144 -1.19 -15.10 -2.99
C LEU A 144 -2.07 -15.37 -4.22
N PRO A 145 -1.59 -16.13 -5.21
CA PRO A 145 -2.44 -16.59 -6.30
C PRO A 145 -3.54 -17.49 -5.77
N ILE A 146 -4.79 -17.22 -6.16
CA ILE A 146 -5.95 -18.02 -5.78
C ILE A 146 -6.62 -18.53 -7.05
N ASN A 147 -6.67 -19.86 -7.20
CA ASN A 147 -7.29 -20.50 -8.34
C ASN A 147 -8.71 -21.01 -7.97
N ASP A 148 -9.54 -20.08 -7.53
CA ASP A 148 -10.92 -20.32 -7.10
C ASP A 148 -11.86 -19.28 -7.75
N SER A 149 -13.12 -19.26 -7.37
CA SER A 149 -14.12 -18.31 -7.84
C SER A 149 -13.78 -16.88 -7.43
N ASP A 150 -14.27 -15.90 -8.21
CA ASP A 150 -14.14 -14.50 -7.86
C ASP A 150 -14.85 -14.15 -6.54
N ASP A 151 -15.95 -14.81 -6.23
CA ASP A 151 -16.67 -14.66 -4.96
C ASP A 151 -15.81 -15.08 -3.78
N PHE A 152 -15.04 -16.16 -3.92
CA PHE A 152 -14.12 -16.60 -2.88
C PHE A 152 -12.95 -15.63 -2.71
N ILE A 153 -12.39 -15.13 -3.80
CA ILE A 153 -11.34 -14.08 -3.77
C ILE A 153 -11.86 -12.83 -3.06
N ASP A 154 -13.09 -12.42 -3.35
CA ASP A 154 -13.76 -11.29 -2.70
C ASP A 154 -13.96 -11.53 -1.20
N GLN A 155 -14.35 -12.73 -0.83
CA GLN A 155 -14.51 -13.12 0.57
C GLN A 155 -13.16 -13.03 1.32
N VAL A 156 -12.09 -13.57 0.74
CA VAL A 156 -10.75 -13.54 1.34
C VAL A 156 -10.29 -12.11 1.58
N GLU A 157 -10.37 -11.23 0.57
CA GLU A 157 -10.02 -9.82 0.72
C GLU A 157 -10.82 -9.14 1.83
N ARG A 158 -12.16 -9.30 1.78
CA ARG A 158 -13.09 -8.66 2.72
C ARG A 158 -12.81 -9.09 4.17
N GLU A 159 -12.61 -10.38 4.41
CA GLU A 159 -12.32 -10.88 5.75
C GLU A 159 -10.95 -10.42 6.25
N LEU A 160 -9.92 -10.41 5.39
CA LEU A 160 -8.60 -9.90 5.74
C LEU A 160 -8.63 -8.40 6.09
N ILE A 161 -9.29 -7.57 5.27
CA ILE A 161 -9.40 -6.13 5.54
C ILE A 161 -10.16 -5.88 6.84
N ARG A 162 -11.24 -6.60 7.08
CA ARG A 162 -12.05 -6.48 8.30
C ARG A 162 -11.27 -6.80 9.57
N VAL A 163 -10.41 -7.80 9.51
CA VAL A 163 -9.63 -8.29 10.67
C VAL A 163 -8.38 -7.45 10.92
N ILE A 164 -7.71 -7.02 9.85
CA ILE A 164 -6.40 -6.35 9.93
C ILE A 164 -6.53 -4.83 9.99
N ILE A 165 -7.56 -4.25 9.36
CA ILE A 165 -7.83 -2.81 9.26
C ILE A 165 -6.59 -2.06 8.74
N PRO A 166 -6.13 -2.31 7.49
CA PRO A 166 -4.91 -1.68 6.99
C PRO A 166 -5.11 -0.16 6.80
N PRO A 167 -4.16 0.69 7.20
CA PRO A 167 -4.35 2.15 7.24
C PRO A 167 -4.57 2.80 5.88
N CYS A 168 -4.12 2.17 4.79
CA CYS A 168 -4.29 2.71 3.44
C CYS A 168 -5.53 2.17 2.71
N ASN A 169 -6.29 1.23 3.28
CA ASN A 169 -7.60 0.88 2.79
C ASN A 169 -8.61 1.98 3.19
N SER A 170 -9.44 2.41 2.23
CA SER A 170 -10.46 3.44 2.49
C SER A 170 -11.81 2.83 2.86
N ASP A 171 -12.06 1.61 2.41
CA ASP A 171 -13.29 0.87 2.67
C ASP A 171 -12.96 -0.32 3.56
N ILE A 172 -13.44 -0.26 4.79
CA ILE A 172 -13.26 -1.31 5.79
C ILE A 172 -14.62 -1.99 5.99
N PRO A 173 -14.79 -3.25 5.55
CA PRO A 173 -16.05 -3.96 5.69
C PRO A 173 -16.47 -4.09 7.15
N ASP A 174 -17.75 -3.88 7.43
CA ASP A 174 -18.35 -3.96 8.76
C ASP A 174 -17.66 -3.06 9.81
N HIS A 175 -16.98 -2.01 9.35
CA HIS A 175 -16.36 -1.04 10.23
C HIS A 175 -17.38 0.04 10.63
N TYR A 176 -17.47 0.30 11.93
CA TYR A 176 -18.21 1.46 12.42
C TYR A 176 -17.38 2.70 12.11
N THR A 177 -17.74 3.43 11.08
CA THR A 177 -17.18 4.78 10.89
C THR A 177 -17.71 5.64 12.02
N LEU A 178 -16.90 5.91 13.02
CA LEU A 178 -17.20 7.02 13.93
C LEU A 178 -17.34 8.27 13.07
N PRO A 179 -18.39 9.10 13.26
CA PRO A 179 -18.49 10.37 12.56
C PRO A 179 -17.20 11.13 12.84
N ASP A 180 -16.64 11.74 11.77
CA ASP A 180 -15.38 12.48 11.80
C ASP A 180 -15.25 13.31 13.09
N GLU A 181 -14.63 12.75 14.12
CA GLU A 181 -14.01 13.57 15.14
C GLU A 181 -12.81 14.20 14.45
N LYS A 182 -12.97 15.46 14.07
CA LYS A 182 -11.87 16.31 13.64
C LYS A 182 -10.81 16.22 14.73
N MET A 183 -9.77 15.41 14.47
CA MET A 183 -8.59 15.48 15.29
C MET A 183 -7.95 16.84 15.04
N PHE A 184 -7.88 17.61 16.10
CA PHE A 184 -7.29 18.93 16.17
C PHE A 184 -5.78 18.87 16.01
#